data_31287192c89559e5c54f1587a657170b
#
_entry.id   31287192c89559e5c54f1587a657170b
#
_cell.length_a   1.000
_cell.length_b   1.000
_cell.length_c   1.000
_cell.angle_alpha   90.00
_cell.angle_beta   90.00
_cell.angle_gamma   90.00
#
_symmetry.space_group_name_H-M   'P 1'
#
loop_
_entity.id
_entity.type
_entity.pdbx_description
1 polymer ?
#
loop_
_entity_poly.entity_id
_entity_poly.type
_entity_poly.pdbx_seq_one_letter_code
_entity_poly.pdbx_strand_id
1 'polypeptide(L)'
;LGVGALNPVFDLAEATGRGVFVLAATSNPEAVALQSLSVDGRSVAQRVVDELAERNTAAGAAVGALGVVVGATLDTPPELDQLNGPVLLPGVGAQGATPDDVRTLTAAAPELGFANVSRAILSHGPQVADLRESVISTAAEFRD
;
A
#
# COMPACT_ATOMS: atom_id res chain seq x y z
N LEU A 1 11.54 4.84 -17.34
CA LEU A 1 11.93 4.52 -15.98
C LEU A 1 10.96 3.44 -15.45
N GLY A 2 11.36 2.20 -15.40
CA GLY A 2 10.60 1.08 -14.83
C GLY A 2 11.09 0.73 -13.43
N VAL A 3 10.45 -0.26 -12.78
CA VAL A 3 10.79 -0.75 -11.44
C VAL A 3 12.25 -1.21 -11.39
N GLY A 4 12.79 -1.79 -12.45
CA GLY A 4 14.20 -2.20 -12.53
C GLY A 4 15.22 -1.08 -12.28
N ALA A 5 14.86 0.19 -12.46
CA ALA A 5 15.73 1.32 -12.10
C ALA A 5 15.94 1.44 -10.57
N LEU A 6 15.10 0.80 -9.78
CA LEU A 6 15.19 0.75 -8.31
C LEU A 6 16.03 -0.43 -7.79
N ASN A 7 16.55 -1.30 -8.66
CA ASN A 7 17.33 -2.47 -8.24
C ASN A 7 18.43 -2.16 -7.22
N PRO A 8 19.25 -1.08 -7.36
CA PRO A 8 20.26 -0.76 -6.36
C PRO A 8 19.67 -0.46 -4.96
N VAL A 9 18.45 0.10 -4.91
CA VAL A 9 17.74 0.37 -3.65
C VAL A 9 17.24 -0.94 -3.03
N PHE A 10 16.70 -1.83 -3.86
CA PHE A 10 16.24 -3.15 -3.42
C PHE A 10 17.38 -3.99 -2.88
N ASP A 11 18.50 -4.05 -3.61
CA ASP A 11 19.70 -4.79 -3.19
C ASP A 11 20.25 -4.28 -1.86
N LEU A 12 20.26 -2.96 -1.67
CA LEU A 12 20.68 -2.35 -0.39
C LEU A 12 19.70 -2.69 0.74
N ALA A 13 18.41 -2.64 0.48
CA ALA A 13 17.38 -2.98 1.47
C ALA A 13 17.52 -4.45 1.93
N GLU A 14 17.64 -5.37 0.99
CA GLU A 14 17.88 -6.79 1.27
C GLU A 14 19.17 -7.01 2.08
N ALA A 15 20.28 -6.40 1.65
CA ALA A 15 21.58 -6.52 2.33
C ALA A 15 21.58 -5.96 3.76
N THR A 16 20.66 -5.04 4.08
CA THR A 16 20.57 -4.38 5.39
C THR A 16 19.35 -4.79 6.21
N GLY A 17 18.58 -5.78 5.76
CA GLY A 17 17.38 -6.26 6.45
C GLY A 17 16.26 -5.21 6.52
N ARG A 18 16.12 -4.38 5.50
CA ARG A 18 15.09 -3.34 5.38
C ARG A 18 14.12 -3.65 4.26
N GLY A 19 12.94 -3.03 4.32
CA GLY A 19 11.94 -3.09 3.25
C GLY A 19 11.86 -1.79 2.44
N VAL A 20 11.24 -1.86 1.27
CA VAL A 20 10.98 -0.72 0.40
C VAL A 20 9.51 -0.73 -0.01
N PHE A 21 8.83 0.40 0.13
CA PHE A 21 7.53 0.62 -0.46
C PHE A 21 7.66 1.36 -1.80
N VAL A 22 7.08 0.79 -2.86
CA VAL A 22 7.03 1.41 -4.19
C VAL A 22 5.61 1.92 -4.44
N LEU A 23 5.49 3.15 -4.92
CA LEU A 23 4.21 3.74 -5.27
C LEU A 23 3.66 3.09 -6.55
N ALA A 24 2.62 2.26 -6.41
CA ALA A 24 2.00 1.56 -7.53
C ALA A 24 0.77 2.30 -8.06
N ALA A 25 -0.12 2.73 -7.17
CA ALA A 25 -1.37 3.39 -7.56
C ALA A 25 -1.80 4.45 -6.55
N THR A 26 -2.19 5.62 -7.04
CA THR A 26 -2.65 6.75 -6.21
C THR A 26 -3.98 7.29 -6.71
N SER A 27 -4.78 7.86 -5.81
CA SER A 27 -6.16 8.30 -6.08
C SER A 27 -6.27 9.69 -6.72
N ASN A 28 -5.17 10.39 -6.95
CA ASN A 28 -5.24 11.71 -7.60
C ASN A 28 -5.54 11.57 -9.11
N PRO A 29 -6.36 12.46 -9.69
CA PRO A 29 -6.83 12.32 -11.07
C PRO A 29 -5.71 12.22 -12.12
N GLU A 30 -4.63 12.94 -11.93
CA GLU A 30 -3.48 12.95 -12.85
C GLU A 30 -2.75 11.60 -12.87
N ALA A 31 -2.69 10.94 -11.73
CA ALA A 31 -2.05 9.65 -11.60
C ALA A 31 -2.87 8.55 -12.29
N VAL A 32 -4.20 8.60 -12.17
CA VAL A 32 -5.11 7.66 -12.84
C VAL A 32 -4.86 7.63 -14.34
N ALA A 33 -4.70 8.79 -14.98
CA ALA A 33 -4.42 8.89 -16.41
C ALA A 33 -3.17 8.14 -16.86
N LEU A 34 -2.14 8.02 -16.00
CA LEU A 34 -0.91 7.27 -16.29
C LEU A 34 -1.00 5.83 -15.78
N GLN A 35 -1.41 5.65 -14.54
CA GLN A 35 -1.32 4.36 -13.84
C GLN A 35 -2.34 3.33 -14.35
N SER A 36 -3.48 3.80 -14.93
CA SER A 36 -4.49 2.95 -15.56
C SER A 36 -4.20 2.61 -17.02
N LEU A 37 -3.19 3.23 -17.65
CA LEU A 37 -2.80 2.87 -19.01
C LEU A 37 -2.48 1.38 -19.07
N SER A 38 -3.10 0.69 -20.04
CA SER A 38 -2.94 -0.75 -20.19
C SER A 38 -2.11 -1.08 -21.43
N VAL A 39 -1.16 -1.99 -21.28
CA VAL A 39 -0.39 -2.59 -22.35
C VAL A 39 -0.51 -4.11 -22.21
N ASP A 40 -0.96 -4.79 -23.24
CA ASP A 40 -1.19 -6.24 -23.26
C ASP A 40 -2.13 -6.72 -22.12
N GLY A 41 -3.17 -5.92 -21.82
CA GLY A 41 -4.15 -6.23 -20.80
C GLY A 41 -3.72 -5.98 -19.34
N ARG A 42 -2.50 -5.47 -19.12
CA ARG A 42 -1.98 -5.12 -17.79
C ARG A 42 -1.80 -3.61 -17.65
N SER A 43 -2.37 -3.02 -16.59
CA SER A 43 -2.17 -1.61 -16.28
C SER A 43 -0.73 -1.33 -15.83
N VAL A 44 -0.30 -0.07 -15.93
CA VAL A 44 1.00 0.35 -15.37
C VAL A 44 1.07 0.05 -13.87
N ALA A 45 0.00 0.34 -13.12
CA ALA A 45 -0.08 0.01 -11.71
C ALA A 45 0.11 -1.51 -11.46
N GLN A 46 -0.57 -2.36 -12.24
CA GLN A 46 -0.46 -3.80 -12.10
C GLN A 46 0.95 -4.30 -12.42
N ARG A 47 1.60 -3.75 -13.46
CA ARG A 47 2.99 -4.13 -13.78
C ARG A 47 3.96 -3.84 -12.66
N VAL A 48 3.77 -2.72 -11.93
CA VAL A 48 4.59 -2.43 -10.75
C VAL A 48 4.41 -3.51 -9.70
N VAL A 49 3.18 -3.92 -9.41
CA VAL A 49 2.88 -4.98 -8.44
C VAL A 49 3.49 -6.31 -8.88
N ASP A 50 3.28 -6.69 -10.15
CA ASP A 50 3.76 -7.95 -10.70
C ASP A 50 5.30 -8.07 -10.62
N GLU A 51 6.05 -7.02 -11.01
CA GLU A 51 7.51 -7.00 -10.94
C GLU A 51 8.04 -7.12 -9.50
N LEU A 52 7.36 -6.52 -8.52
CA LEU A 52 7.72 -6.66 -7.10
C LEU A 52 7.36 -8.05 -6.56
N ALA A 53 6.23 -8.61 -6.97
CA ALA A 53 5.81 -9.96 -6.62
C ALA A 53 6.82 -11.03 -7.10
N GLU A 54 7.28 -10.91 -8.35
CA GLU A 54 8.33 -11.77 -8.90
C GLU A 54 9.61 -11.72 -8.05
N ARG A 55 10.03 -10.51 -7.67
CA ARG A 55 11.24 -10.33 -6.85
C ARG A 55 11.07 -10.86 -5.43
N ASN A 56 9.93 -10.61 -4.78
CA ASN A 56 9.62 -11.17 -3.46
C ASN A 56 9.63 -12.70 -3.48
N THR A 57 9.05 -13.30 -4.54
CA THR A 57 9.04 -14.75 -4.72
C THR A 57 10.45 -15.29 -4.92
N ALA A 58 11.27 -14.63 -5.73
CA ALA A 58 12.64 -15.03 -5.99
C ALA A 58 13.54 -14.97 -4.74
N ALA A 59 13.26 -14.03 -3.82
CA ALA A 59 13.98 -13.93 -2.55
C ALA A 59 13.70 -15.11 -1.60
N GLY A 60 12.60 -15.85 -1.79
CA GLY A 60 12.29 -17.07 -1.04
C GLY A 60 11.95 -16.88 0.44
N ALA A 61 11.72 -15.65 0.88
CA ALA A 61 11.29 -15.36 2.25
C ALA A 61 9.78 -15.63 2.42
N ALA A 62 9.36 -15.93 3.65
CA ALA A 62 7.94 -16.14 3.96
C ALA A 62 7.11 -14.89 3.64
N VAL A 63 7.67 -13.71 3.89
CA VAL A 63 7.15 -12.39 3.48
C VAL A 63 8.27 -11.62 2.80
N GLY A 64 8.01 -11.08 1.63
CA GLY A 64 8.96 -10.29 0.87
C GLY A 64 9.21 -8.92 1.49
N ALA A 65 10.40 -8.37 1.23
CA ALA A 65 10.81 -7.05 1.72
C ALA A 65 10.27 -5.88 0.87
N LEU A 66 9.70 -6.17 -0.29
CA LEU A 66 9.18 -5.15 -1.21
C LEU A 66 7.67 -5.05 -1.09
N GLY A 67 7.22 -3.88 -0.73
CA GLY A 67 5.80 -3.55 -0.61
C GLY A 67 5.35 -2.51 -1.63
N VAL A 68 4.06 -2.29 -1.68
CA VAL A 68 3.45 -1.25 -2.53
C VAL A 68 2.66 -0.25 -1.73
N VAL A 69 2.54 0.96 -2.28
CA VAL A 69 1.56 1.95 -1.84
C VAL A 69 0.42 1.95 -2.84
N VAL A 70 -0.79 1.69 -2.36
CA VAL A 70 -2.03 1.68 -3.16
C VAL A 70 -3.08 2.53 -2.46
N GLY A 71 -3.63 3.53 -3.13
CA GLY A 71 -4.69 4.37 -2.59
C GLY A 71 -5.94 3.55 -2.27
N ALA A 72 -6.43 3.66 -1.03
CA ALA A 72 -7.58 2.88 -0.58
C ALA A 72 -8.93 3.30 -1.19
N THR A 73 -8.97 4.43 -1.90
CA THR A 73 -10.17 4.99 -2.56
C THR A 73 -10.21 4.77 -4.07
N LEU A 74 -9.39 3.87 -4.61
CA LEU A 74 -9.35 3.60 -6.05
C LEU A 74 -10.55 2.75 -6.47
N ASP A 75 -11.24 3.15 -7.54
CA ASP A 75 -12.33 2.37 -8.13
C ASP A 75 -11.83 1.07 -8.76
N THR A 76 -10.61 1.08 -9.28
CA THR A 76 -10.00 -0.07 -9.96
C THR A 76 -8.55 -0.24 -9.46
N PRO A 77 -8.35 -0.77 -8.25
CA PRO A 77 -7.02 -1.03 -7.71
C PRO A 77 -6.34 -2.19 -8.47
N PRO A 78 -5.00 -2.27 -8.45
CA PRO A 78 -4.30 -3.46 -8.94
C PRO A 78 -4.61 -4.68 -8.06
N GLU A 79 -4.53 -5.87 -8.64
CA GLU A 79 -4.59 -7.14 -7.91
C GLU A 79 -3.33 -7.30 -7.03
N LEU A 80 -3.51 -7.65 -5.76
CA LEU A 80 -2.43 -7.72 -4.77
C LEU A 80 -2.12 -9.14 -4.28
N ASP A 81 -2.92 -10.11 -4.69
CA ASP A 81 -2.92 -11.49 -4.17
C ASP A 81 -1.57 -12.20 -4.31
N GLN A 82 -0.79 -11.83 -5.32
CA GLN A 82 0.51 -12.46 -5.60
C GLN A 82 1.70 -11.64 -5.10
N LEU A 83 1.47 -10.49 -4.47
CA LEU A 83 2.56 -9.59 -4.07
C LEU A 83 3.52 -10.24 -3.06
N ASN A 84 3.00 -11.06 -2.15
CA ASN A 84 3.76 -11.61 -1.02
C ASN A 84 4.62 -10.55 -0.30
N GLY A 85 4.05 -9.38 -0.04
CA GLY A 85 4.73 -8.24 0.58
C GLY A 85 3.75 -7.24 1.17
N PRO A 86 4.22 -6.29 1.98
CA PRO A 86 3.36 -5.34 2.67
C PRO A 86 2.69 -4.34 1.72
N VAL A 87 1.46 -3.98 2.04
CA VAL A 87 0.66 -2.99 1.31
C VAL A 87 0.36 -1.80 2.21
N LEU A 88 0.82 -0.62 1.85
CA LEU A 88 0.47 0.63 2.53
C LEU A 88 -0.72 1.29 1.83
N LEU A 89 -1.79 1.52 2.59
CA LEU A 89 -3.09 1.97 2.09
C LEU A 89 -3.43 3.38 2.62
N PRO A 90 -2.95 4.45 1.96
CA PRO A 90 -3.36 5.80 2.29
C PRO A 90 -4.78 6.09 1.80
N GLY A 91 -5.44 7.05 2.46
CA GLY A 91 -6.78 7.54 2.10
C GLY A 91 -7.87 7.17 3.08
N VAL A 92 -7.56 6.37 4.10
CA VAL A 92 -8.51 6.00 5.15
C VAL A 92 -8.94 7.24 5.95
N GLY A 93 -10.22 7.35 6.21
CA GLY A 93 -10.86 8.44 6.92
C GLY A 93 -10.90 9.72 6.10
N ALA A 94 -9.84 10.51 6.09
CA ALA A 94 -9.82 11.86 5.49
C ALA A 94 -10.06 11.91 3.96
N GLN A 95 -9.94 10.80 3.24
CA GLN A 95 -10.26 10.70 1.80
C GLN A 95 -11.47 9.80 1.53
N GLY A 96 -12.11 9.30 2.58
CA GLY A 96 -13.35 8.55 2.51
C GLY A 96 -13.21 7.03 2.48
N ALA A 97 -11.99 6.48 2.40
CA ALA A 97 -11.81 5.04 2.54
C ALA A 97 -12.15 4.57 3.96
N THR A 98 -12.75 3.41 4.04
CA THR A 98 -13.23 2.75 5.26
C THR A 98 -12.35 1.55 5.64
N PRO A 99 -12.48 1.00 6.85
CA PRO A 99 -11.87 -0.27 7.21
C PRO A 99 -12.27 -1.43 6.27
N ASP A 100 -13.51 -1.44 5.77
CA ASP A 100 -13.99 -2.47 4.83
C ASP A 100 -13.28 -2.40 3.47
N ASP A 101 -12.97 -1.20 2.99
CA ASP A 101 -12.17 -1.03 1.77
C ASP A 101 -10.77 -1.63 1.96
N VAL A 102 -10.15 -1.39 3.12
CA VAL A 102 -8.84 -1.98 3.45
C VAL A 102 -8.91 -3.50 3.51
N ARG A 103 -9.91 -4.07 4.19
CA ARG A 103 -10.12 -5.53 4.27
C ARG A 103 -10.31 -6.15 2.89
N THR A 104 -11.08 -5.49 2.03
CA THR A 104 -11.32 -5.94 0.66
C THR A 104 -10.04 -5.96 -0.15
N LEU A 105 -9.25 -4.88 -0.09
CA LEU A 105 -7.99 -4.76 -0.83
C LEU A 105 -6.91 -5.74 -0.37
N THR A 106 -6.93 -6.15 0.89
CA THR A 106 -5.93 -7.04 1.49
C THR A 106 -6.48 -8.42 1.82
N ALA A 107 -7.61 -8.82 1.24
CA ALA A 107 -8.30 -10.07 1.60
C ALA A 107 -7.43 -11.34 1.48
N ALA A 108 -6.46 -11.35 0.57
CA ALA A 108 -5.55 -12.49 0.39
C ALA A 108 -4.46 -12.57 1.48
N ALA A 109 -4.08 -11.44 2.11
CA ALA A 109 -3.07 -11.37 3.16
C ALA A 109 -3.36 -10.18 4.10
N PRO A 110 -4.39 -10.29 4.95
CA PRO A 110 -4.84 -9.16 5.78
C PRO A 110 -3.75 -8.65 6.74
N GLU A 111 -2.88 -9.52 7.20
CA GLU A 111 -1.76 -9.21 8.09
C GLU A 111 -0.67 -8.34 7.44
N LEU A 112 -0.66 -8.26 6.11
CA LEU A 112 0.26 -7.43 5.34
C LEU A 112 -0.34 -6.08 4.90
N GLY A 113 -1.60 -5.83 5.22
CA GLY A 113 -2.29 -4.57 4.96
C GLY A 113 -2.06 -3.52 6.05
N PHE A 114 -1.56 -2.36 5.69
CA PHE A 114 -1.28 -1.25 6.61
C PHE A 114 -2.11 -0.02 6.24
N ALA A 115 -3.20 0.21 6.94
CA ALA A 115 -3.99 1.43 6.81
C ALA A 115 -3.18 2.66 7.25
N ASN A 116 -3.04 3.65 6.37
CA ASN A 116 -2.38 4.91 6.73
C ASN A 116 -3.44 5.97 7.04
N VAL A 117 -3.51 6.37 8.31
CA VAL A 117 -4.44 7.38 8.81
C VAL A 117 -3.65 8.54 9.41
N SER A 118 -3.71 9.72 8.83
CA SER A 118 -2.97 10.90 9.29
C SER A 118 -3.89 12.06 9.61
N ARG A 119 -4.51 12.68 8.62
CA ARG A 119 -5.32 13.89 8.80
C ARG A 119 -6.52 13.69 9.73
N ALA A 120 -7.19 12.56 9.66
CA ALA A 120 -8.32 12.24 10.52
C ALA A 120 -7.92 12.24 12.00
N ILE A 121 -6.74 11.67 12.33
CA ILE A 121 -6.21 11.67 13.69
C ILE A 121 -5.75 13.09 14.10
N LEU A 122 -4.94 13.73 13.25
CA LEU A 122 -4.34 15.03 13.59
C LEU A 122 -5.36 16.15 13.73
N SER A 123 -6.54 16.04 13.11
CA SER A 123 -7.61 17.03 13.28
C SER A 123 -8.18 17.11 14.70
N HIS A 124 -7.92 16.12 15.55
CA HIS A 124 -8.32 16.13 16.97
C HIS A 124 -7.29 16.82 17.89
N GLY A 125 -6.13 17.20 17.34
CA GLY A 125 -5.10 17.92 18.10
C GLY A 125 -5.45 19.38 18.37
N PRO A 126 -4.59 20.09 19.13
CA PRO A 126 -3.20 19.71 19.46
C PRO A 126 -3.01 18.93 20.77
N GLN A 127 -4.06 18.70 21.55
CA GLN A 127 -3.93 18.04 22.85
C GLN A 127 -3.52 16.57 22.71
N VAL A 128 -2.53 16.13 23.47
CA VAL A 128 -2.02 14.74 23.43
C VAL A 128 -3.09 13.72 23.83
N ALA A 129 -3.97 14.06 24.76
CA ALA A 129 -5.05 13.19 25.20
C ALA A 129 -6.03 12.91 24.05
N ASP A 130 -6.44 13.94 23.33
CA ASP A 130 -7.41 13.85 22.23
C ASP A 130 -6.81 13.08 21.04
N LEU A 131 -5.53 13.34 20.74
CA LEU A 131 -4.82 12.57 19.71
C LEU A 131 -4.71 11.08 20.05
N ARG A 132 -4.42 10.77 21.33
CA ARG A 132 -4.34 9.37 21.80
C ARG A 132 -5.70 8.67 21.72
N GLU A 133 -6.77 9.34 22.13
CA GLU A 133 -8.13 8.80 22.03
C GLU A 133 -8.51 8.54 20.58
N SER A 134 -8.23 9.48 19.70
CA SER A 134 -8.46 9.33 18.26
C SER A 134 -7.70 8.14 17.67
N VAL A 135 -6.44 7.94 18.04
CA VAL A 135 -5.66 6.77 17.59
C VAL A 135 -6.28 5.47 18.08
N ILE A 136 -6.65 5.41 19.38
CA ILE A 136 -7.24 4.19 19.97
C ILE A 136 -8.58 3.86 19.32
N SER A 137 -9.44 4.86 19.13
CA SER A 137 -10.74 4.69 18.48
C SER A 137 -10.57 4.21 17.03
N THR A 138 -9.73 4.89 16.24
CA THR A 138 -9.47 4.49 14.87
C THR A 138 -8.89 3.08 14.78
N ALA A 139 -7.92 2.74 15.63
CA ALA A 139 -7.33 1.40 15.63
C ALA A 139 -8.35 0.29 15.98
N ALA A 140 -9.36 0.60 16.79
CA ALA A 140 -10.41 -0.37 17.12
C ALA A 140 -11.26 -0.76 15.90
N GLU A 141 -11.48 0.15 14.96
CA GLU A 141 -12.27 -0.10 13.73
C GLU A 141 -11.62 -1.15 12.79
N PHE A 142 -10.31 -1.40 12.97
CA PHE A 142 -9.55 -2.37 12.17
C PHE A 142 -9.35 -3.72 12.86
N ARG A 143 -9.88 -3.92 14.06
CA ARG A 143 -9.66 -5.16 14.85
C ARG A 143 -10.75 -6.22 14.64
N ASP A 144 -11.88 -5.83 14.07
CA ASP A 144 -13.04 -6.69 13.78
C ASP A 144 -13.02 -7.10 12.31
#